data_7b7b2989cbb709a5705f02d8781818e6
#
_entry.id   7b7b2989cbb709a5705f02d8781818e6
#
_cell.length_a   1.000
_cell.length_b   1.000
_cell.length_c   1.000
_cell.angle_alpha   90.00
_cell.angle_beta   90.00
_cell.angle_gamma   90.00
#
_symmetry.space_group_name_H-M   'P 1'
#
loop_
_entity.id
_entity.type
_entity.pdbx_description
1 polymer ?
#
loop_
_entity_poly.entity_id
_entity_poly.type
_entity_poly.pdbx_seq_one_letter_code
_entity_poly.pdbx_strand_id
1 'polypeptide(L)'
;MSAYVIETAKGKWEIICGLEIHCQIISKSKMYSGASTEYGADPNENVSFIDAGMPGMLPTLNKECVHQAVKTGLGLNAVINKYSAFSRKNYFYADLPQGYQITQFQYPIVGEGKVTIDLEDGTTKDIGIERMHIEQDAGKSIHDLDPKKTFIDLNRAGVGLMEIVTKPDFRSPEEAGAFLKKLRSILRYLGTCDGNMDEGSMRCDVNVSVRPYGSDELRCRCEMKNVHS
;
A
#
# COMPACT_ATOMS: atom_id res chain seq x y z
N MET A 1 -14.21 19.27 -15.80
CA MET A 1 -12.87 19.95 -15.89
C MET A 1 -12.29 19.75 -17.26
N SER A 2 -11.62 20.77 -17.84
CA SER A 2 -10.78 20.55 -19.01
C SER A 2 -9.69 19.55 -18.63
N ALA A 3 -9.41 18.56 -19.47
CA ALA A 3 -8.32 17.62 -19.25
C ALA A 3 -7.03 18.39 -18.91
N TYR A 4 -6.28 17.91 -17.89
CA TYR A 4 -4.98 18.49 -17.54
C TYR A 4 -3.99 18.22 -18.66
N VAL A 5 -3.91 19.17 -19.59
CA VAL A 5 -3.10 19.07 -20.81
C VAL A 5 -1.83 19.88 -20.65
N ILE A 6 -0.69 19.23 -20.86
CA ILE A 6 0.63 19.88 -20.87
C ILE A 6 0.95 20.27 -22.31
N GLU A 7 1.07 21.57 -22.58
CA GLU A 7 1.48 22.07 -23.89
C GLU A 7 3.01 22.24 -23.95
N THR A 8 3.62 21.66 -24.97
CA THR A 8 5.06 21.71 -25.20
C THR A 8 5.35 22.05 -26.65
N ALA A 9 6.61 22.39 -26.98
CA ALA A 9 7.04 22.57 -28.36
C ALA A 9 6.86 21.31 -29.24
N LYS A 10 6.68 20.13 -28.62
CA LYS A 10 6.46 18.84 -29.30
C LYS A 10 4.99 18.43 -29.37
N GLY A 11 4.07 19.32 -28.99
CA GLY A 11 2.63 19.04 -29.00
C GLY A 11 2.00 18.98 -27.60
N LYS A 12 0.75 18.50 -27.56
CA LYS A 12 -0.04 18.36 -26.34
C LYS A 12 0.15 16.99 -25.72
N TRP A 13 0.28 16.96 -24.40
CA TRP A 13 0.51 15.75 -23.62
C TRP A 13 -0.48 15.66 -22.46
N GLU A 14 -0.78 14.46 -22.03
CA GLU A 14 -1.57 14.20 -20.83
C GLU A 14 -0.79 13.35 -19.81
N ILE A 15 -1.10 13.55 -18.53
CA ILE A 15 -0.58 12.73 -17.42
C ILE A 15 -1.36 11.43 -17.37
N ILE A 16 -0.63 10.35 -17.14
CA ILE A 16 -1.16 9.03 -16.81
C ILE A 16 -0.57 8.66 -15.46
N CYS A 17 -1.44 8.47 -14.48
CA CYS A 17 -1.00 8.17 -13.11
C CYS A 17 -1.80 6.99 -12.53
N GLY A 18 -1.10 6.15 -11.77
CA GLY A 18 -1.64 5.12 -10.91
C GLY A 18 -1.01 5.21 -9.53
N LEU A 19 -1.68 4.66 -8.52
CA LEU A 19 -1.25 4.69 -7.13
C LEU A 19 -1.08 3.28 -6.58
N GLU A 20 -0.07 3.12 -5.73
CA GLU A 20 0.12 1.95 -4.87
C GLU A 20 0.03 2.44 -3.42
N ILE A 21 -0.97 1.95 -2.69
CA ILE A 21 -1.27 2.42 -1.35
C ILE A 21 -1.09 1.27 -0.37
N HIS A 22 -0.17 1.45 0.59
CA HIS A 22 0.09 0.52 1.68
C HIS A 22 -0.67 0.96 2.92
N CYS A 23 -1.49 0.07 3.47
CA CYS A 23 -2.32 0.33 4.63
C CYS A 23 -2.09 -0.75 5.69
N GLN A 24 -1.63 -0.35 6.88
CA GLN A 24 -1.49 -1.28 7.99
C GLN A 24 -2.86 -1.78 8.44
N ILE A 25 -2.97 -3.09 8.58
CA ILE A 25 -4.20 -3.76 8.99
C ILE A 25 -4.40 -3.57 10.49
N ILE A 26 -5.58 -3.12 10.88
CA ILE A 26 -5.97 -3.11 12.30
C ILE A 26 -6.14 -4.55 12.78
N SER A 27 -5.19 -5.00 13.59
CA SER A 27 -5.17 -6.29 14.27
C SER A 27 -4.39 -6.14 15.57
N LYS A 28 -4.72 -6.95 16.61
CA LYS A 28 -4.00 -6.93 17.88
C LYS A 28 -2.64 -7.63 17.82
N SER A 29 -2.45 -8.47 16.82
CA SER A 29 -1.20 -9.21 16.61
C SER A 29 -0.79 -9.14 15.15
N LYS A 30 0.49 -9.39 14.89
CA LYS A 30 1.11 -9.34 13.57
C LYS A 30 0.55 -10.41 12.62
N MET A 31 0.90 -10.31 11.36
CA MET A 31 0.35 -11.17 10.32
C MET A 31 0.75 -12.64 10.47
N TYR A 32 1.95 -12.91 10.99
CA TYR A 32 2.50 -14.26 11.11
C TYR A 32 3.00 -14.61 12.51
N SER A 33 2.79 -13.75 13.49
CA SER A 33 3.20 -13.96 14.87
C SER A 33 2.20 -13.39 15.85
N GLY A 34 2.33 -13.78 17.13
CA GLY A 34 1.53 -13.26 18.21
C GLY A 34 2.03 -11.93 18.80
N ALA A 35 3.12 -11.35 18.29
CA ALA A 35 3.64 -10.09 18.78
C ALA A 35 2.63 -8.95 18.56
N SER A 36 2.63 -7.97 19.47
CA SER A 36 1.72 -6.82 19.43
C SER A 36 1.99 -5.94 18.19
N THR A 37 0.93 -5.28 17.73
CA THR A 37 1.00 -4.25 16.68
C THR A 37 0.89 -2.84 17.27
N GLU A 38 0.94 -2.70 18.59
CA GLU A 38 0.80 -1.41 19.27
C GLU A 38 1.91 -0.45 18.86
N TYR A 39 1.51 0.77 18.48
CA TYR A 39 2.42 1.84 18.11
C TYR A 39 2.97 2.54 19.35
N GLY A 40 4.26 2.96 19.30
CA GLY A 40 4.87 3.76 20.34
C GLY A 40 5.52 2.96 21.49
N ALA A 41 5.61 1.63 21.37
CA ALA A 41 6.41 0.81 22.28
C ALA A 41 7.92 1.08 22.13
N ASP A 42 8.71 0.74 23.14
CA ASP A 42 10.15 0.87 23.08
C ASP A 42 10.77 0.05 21.94
N PRO A 43 11.88 0.47 21.32
CA PRO A 43 12.47 -0.22 20.18
C PRO A 43 12.71 -1.72 20.44
N ASN A 44 12.22 -2.56 19.52
CA ASN A 44 12.31 -4.01 19.58
C ASN A 44 11.56 -4.69 20.75
N GLU A 45 10.61 -4.03 21.39
CA GLU A 45 9.77 -4.61 22.43
C GLU A 45 8.71 -5.58 21.85
N ASN A 46 8.11 -5.22 20.71
CA ASN A 46 7.07 -5.99 20.03
C ASN A 46 7.67 -6.89 18.93
N VAL A 47 8.59 -7.77 19.27
CA VAL A 47 9.30 -8.63 18.31
C VAL A 47 9.21 -10.09 18.72
N SER A 48 8.73 -10.95 17.82
CA SER A 48 8.79 -12.40 17.99
C SER A 48 10.03 -12.99 17.28
N PHE A 49 10.33 -14.25 17.54
CA PHE A 49 11.40 -14.97 16.82
C PHE A 49 11.12 -15.11 15.33
N ILE A 50 9.84 -15.10 14.90
CA ILE A 50 9.44 -15.06 13.49
C ILE A 50 9.81 -13.72 12.88
N ASP A 51 9.48 -12.61 13.55
CA ASP A 51 9.78 -11.26 13.09
C ASP A 51 11.29 -10.99 13.01
N ALA A 52 12.04 -11.61 13.93
CA ALA A 52 13.50 -11.55 13.96
C ALA A 52 14.18 -12.50 12.96
N GLY A 53 13.43 -13.30 12.20
CA GLY A 53 13.97 -14.23 11.20
C GLY A 53 14.80 -15.37 11.79
N MET A 54 14.50 -15.81 13.01
CA MET A 54 15.26 -16.86 13.70
C MET A 54 15.12 -18.21 13.00
N PRO A 55 16.19 -19.02 12.90
CA PRO A 55 16.15 -20.31 12.25
C PRO A 55 15.09 -21.25 12.85
N GLY A 56 14.37 -21.97 12.00
CA GLY A 56 13.34 -22.92 12.40
C GLY A 56 11.97 -22.33 12.72
N MET A 57 11.82 -20.99 12.71
CA MET A 57 10.53 -20.34 12.92
C MET A 57 9.70 -20.32 11.64
N LEU A 58 8.49 -20.88 11.71
CA LEU A 58 7.58 -20.95 10.57
C LEU A 58 6.39 -20.00 10.77
N PRO A 59 6.05 -19.19 9.76
CA PRO A 59 4.94 -18.26 9.84
C PRO A 59 3.59 -18.98 9.87
N THR A 60 2.67 -18.51 10.71
CA THR A 60 1.27 -18.95 10.74
C THR A 60 0.37 -17.75 10.53
N LEU A 61 -0.46 -17.81 9.48
CA LEU A 61 -1.29 -16.69 9.06
C LEU A 61 -2.33 -16.30 10.10
N ASN A 62 -2.38 -15.02 10.43
CA ASN A 62 -3.39 -14.43 11.29
C ASN A 62 -4.72 -14.30 10.54
N LYS A 63 -5.74 -14.99 11.02
CA LYS A 63 -7.10 -15.00 10.45
C LYS A 63 -7.71 -13.58 10.41
N GLU A 64 -7.42 -12.73 11.39
CA GLU A 64 -7.95 -11.37 11.44
C GLU A 64 -7.44 -10.53 10.26
N CYS A 65 -6.18 -10.68 9.87
CA CYS A 65 -5.65 -9.99 8.68
C CYS A 65 -6.42 -10.36 7.40
N VAL A 66 -6.79 -11.63 7.27
CA VAL A 66 -7.63 -12.10 6.15
C VAL A 66 -9.03 -11.50 6.20
N HIS A 67 -9.66 -11.48 7.37
CA HIS A 67 -10.99 -10.87 7.55
C HIS A 67 -11.01 -9.39 7.20
N GLN A 68 -10.02 -8.64 7.67
CA GLN A 68 -9.89 -7.21 7.39
C GLN A 68 -9.67 -6.95 5.90
N ALA A 69 -8.86 -7.79 5.23
CA ALA A 69 -8.66 -7.68 3.79
C ALA A 69 -9.95 -7.94 3.00
N VAL A 70 -10.69 -8.99 3.34
CA VAL A 70 -12.00 -9.27 2.70
C VAL A 70 -12.98 -8.13 2.92
N LYS A 71 -13.05 -7.60 4.15
CA LYS A 71 -13.91 -6.46 4.49
C LYS A 71 -13.56 -5.22 3.68
N THR A 72 -12.25 -4.93 3.53
CA THR A 72 -11.77 -3.83 2.69
C THR A 72 -12.15 -4.07 1.22
N GLY A 73 -11.90 -5.26 0.69
CA GLY A 73 -12.25 -5.60 -0.69
C GLY A 73 -13.74 -5.39 -1.01
N LEU A 74 -14.62 -5.77 -0.10
CA LEU A 74 -16.06 -5.52 -0.22
C LEU A 74 -16.36 -4.00 -0.23
N GLY A 75 -15.71 -3.23 0.64
CA GLY A 75 -15.86 -1.77 0.66
C GLY A 75 -15.31 -1.05 -0.56
N LEU A 76 -14.42 -1.69 -1.31
CA LEU A 76 -13.88 -1.21 -2.59
C LEU A 76 -14.70 -1.69 -3.81
N ASN A 77 -15.86 -2.31 -3.58
CA ASN A 77 -16.67 -2.96 -4.62
C ASN A 77 -15.84 -3.93 -5.49
N ALA A 78 -14.91 -4.64 -4.87
CA ALA A 78 -13.97 -5.51 -5.55
C ALA A 78 -14.36 -6.99 -5.45
N VAL A 79 -13.85 -7.78 -6.38
CA VAL A 79 -14.04 -9.23 -6.41
C VAL A 79 -13.20 -9.87 -5.31
N ILE A 80 -13.83 -10.69 -4.46
CA ILE A 80 -13.10 -11.49 -3.47
C ILE A 80 -12.74 -12.84 -4.09
N ASN A 81 -11.45 -13.12 -4.18
CA ASN A 81 -10.94 -14.37 -4.74
C ASN A 81 -11.03 -15.49 -3.70
N LYS A 82 -11.77 -16.55 -4.00
CA LYS A 82 -11.90 -17.72 -3.12
C LYS A 82 -10.65 -18.59 -3.06
N TYR A 83 -9.77 -18.46 -4.04
CA TYR A 83 -8.44 -19.05 -4.09
C TYR A 83 -7.40 -17.94 -4.06
N SER A 84 -6.51 -18.01 -3.11
CA SER A 84 -5.46 -17.02 -2.89
C SER A 84 -4.19 -17.72 -2.43
N ALA A 85 -3.02 -17.25 -2.84
CA ALA A 85 -1.75 -17.85 -2.50
C ALA A 85 -0.69 -16.79 -2.20
N PHE A 86 0.24 -17.14 -1.30
CA PHE A 86 1.38 -16.30 -0.99
C PHE A 86 2.59 -16.67 -1.83
N SER A 87 3.38 -15.65 -2.13
CA SER A 87 4.67 -15.73 -2.80
C SER A 87 5.74 -15.12 -1.91
N ARG A 88 7.01 -15.36 -2.20
CA ARG A 88 8.14 -14.72 -1.54
C ARG A 88 8.76 -13.69 -2.47
N LYS A 89 8.84 -12.44 -1.99
CA LYS A 89 9.59 -11.36 -2.63
C LYS A 89 10.94 -11.27 -1.94
N ASN A 90 11.96 -11.84 -2.56
CA ASN A 90 13.30 -11.88 -1.98
C ASN A 90 14.01 -10.53 -2.17
N TYR A 91 14.42 -9.91 -1.07
CA TYR A 91 15.29 -8.74 -1.04
C TYR A 91 15.94 -8.64 0.35
N PHE A 92 17.09 -7.94 0.42
CA PHE A 92 17.95 -7.97 1.59
C PHE A 92 18.10 -6.56 2.16
N TYR A 93 17.47 -6.33 3.32
CA TYR A 93 17.61 -5.12 4.12
C TYR A 93 17.78 -5.51 5.60
N ALA A 94 18.48 -4.70 6.35
CA ALA A 94 18.72 -4.97 7.78
C ALA A 94 17.42 -5.00 8.61
N ASP A 95 16.40 -4.26 8.20
CA ASP A 95 15.07 -4.21 8.82
C ASP A 95 14.10 -5.29 8.29
N LEU A 96 14.61 -6.21 7.47
CA LEU A 96 13.90 -7.41 7.03
C LEU A 96 14.78 -8.66 7.29
N PRO A 97 14.91 -9.11 8.56
CA PRO A 97 15.92 -10.11 8.95
C PRO A 97 15.82 -11.44 8.23
N GLN A 98 14.62 -11.85 7.81
CA GLN A 98 14.39 -13.10 7.08
C GLN A 98 14.84 -13.06 5.61
N GLY A 99 15.18 -11.88 5.07
CA GLY A 99 15.65 -11.72 3.70
C GLY A 99 14.58 -11.88 2.61
N TYR A 100 13.31 -11.97 2.98
CA TYR A 100 12.18 -12.03 2.06
C TYR A 100 10.92 -11.45 2.71
N GLN A 101 10.03 -10.93 1.90
CA GLN A 101 8.68 -10.53 2.29
C GLN A 101 7.69 -11.57 1.80
N ILE A 102 6.80 -12.01 2.69
CA ILE A 102 5.65 -12.82 2.27
C ILE A 102 4.60 -11.85 1.74
N THR A 103 4.23 -12.03 0.49
CA THR A 103 3.30 -11.17 -0.24
C THR A 103 2.41 -12.01 -1.17
N GLN A 104 1.56 -11.38 -1.97
CA GLN A 104 0.76 -12.05 -2.98
C GLN A 104 0.98 -11.38 -4.33
N PHE A 105 1.04 -12.13 -5.40
CA PHE A 105 1.22 -11.60 -6.76
C PHE A 105 0.20 -12.18 -7.75
N GLN A 106 0.34 -13.47 -8.11
CA GLN A 106 -0.54 -14.09 -9.11
C GLN A 106 -1.96 -14.37 -8.59
N TYR A 107 -2.08 -14.61 -7.28
CA TYR A 107 -3.32 -14.99 -6.64
C TYR A 107 -3.64 -14.07 -5.44
N PRO A 108 -3.90 -12.78 -5.70
CA PRO A 108 -4.24 -11.82 -4.64
C PRO A 108 -5.59 -12.20 -4.01
N ILE A 109 -5.77 -11.84 -2.74
CA ILE A 109 -7.04 -12.09 -2.03
C ILE A 109 -8.20 -11.27 -2.59
N VAL A 110 -7.91 -10.08 -3.13
CA VAL A 110 -8.90 -9.17 -3.73
C VAL A 110 -8.47 -8.85 -5.17
N GLY A 111 -9.38 -9.09 -6.08
CA GLY A 111 -9.24 -8.79 -7.51
C GLY A 111 -9.68 -7.38 -7.85
N GLU A 112 -10.18 -7.23 -9.08
CA GLU A 112 -10.61 -5.93 -9.59
C GLU A 112 -11.79 -5.35 -8.82
N GLY A 113 -11.79 -4.03 -8.71
CA GLY A 113 -12.83 -3.26 -8.07
C GLY A 113 -12.85 -1.83 -8.59
N LYS A 114 -13.61 -0.97 -7.91
CA LYS A 114 -13.65 0.45 -8.24
C LYS A 114 -14.05 1.32 -7.06
N VAL A 115 -13.55 2.54 -7.06
CA VAL A 115 -13.94 3.59 -6.12
C VAL A 115 -14.36 4.82 -6.92
N THR A 116 -15.58 5.29 -6.67
CA THR A 116 -16.07 6.53 -7.25
C THR A 116 -15.60 7.71 -6.40
N ILE A 117 -14.88 8.64 -6.99
CA ILE A 117 -14.43 9.89 -6.35
C ILE A 117 -15.35 11.06 -6.71
N ASP A 118 -15.49 11.99 -5.77
CA ASP A 118 -16.21 13.24 -5.97
C ASP A 118 -15.18 14.33 -6.23
N LEU A 119 -15.38 15.13 -7.29
CA LEU A 119 -14.49 16.23 -7.67
C LEU A 119 -15.09 17.58 -7.27
N GLU A 120 -14.25 18.60 -7.11
CA GLU A 120 -14.66 19.93 -6.64
C GLU A 120 -15.68 20.63 -7.57
N ASP A 121 -15.70 20.30 -8.84
CA ASP A 121 -16.66 20.81 -9.81
C ASP A 121 -18.04 20.11 -9.74
N GLY A 122 -18.24 19.21 -8.78
CA GLY A 122 -19.46 18.45 -8.59
C GLY A 122 -19.60 17.23 -9.50
N THR A 123 -18.61 16.95 -10.34
CA THR A 123 -18.59 15.71 -11.16
C THR A 123 -18.03 14.54 -10.35
N THR A 124 -18.29 13.33 -10.83
CA THR A 124 -17.73 12.10 -10.26
C THR A 124 -16.91 11.36 -11.28
N LYS A 125 -15.93 10.56 -10.78
CA LYS A 125 -15.12 9.70 -11.63
C LYS A 125 -14.91 8.35 -10.96
N ASP A 126 -15.05 7.27 -11.71
CA ASP A 126 -14.70 5.93 -11.26
C ASP A 126 -13.19 5.71 -11.46
N ILE A 127 -12.52 5.30 -10.41
CA ILE A 127 -11.11 4.87 -10.41
C ILE A 127 -11.08 3.36 -10.22
N GLY A 128 -10.50 2.65 -11.17
CA GLY A 128 -10.36 1.21 -11.12
C GLY A 128 -9.31 0.78 -10.07
N ILE A 129 -9.66 -0.25 -9.32
CA ILE A 129 -8.72 -1.01 -8.50
C ILE A 129 -8.30 -2.21 -9.34
N GLU A 130 -7.00 -2.39 -9.54
CA GLU A 130 -6.44 -3.54 -10.24
C GLU A 130 -6.50 -4.79 -9.35
N ARG A 131 -6.06 -4.62 -8.10
CA ARG A 131 -6.06 -5.64 -7.06
C ARG A 131 -5.79 -5.04 -5.69
N MET A 132 -6.06 -5.80 -4.66
CA MET A 132 -5.50 -5.61 -3.34
C MET A 132 -4.98 -6.94 -2.82
N HIS A 133 -3.79 -6.92 -2.27
CA HIS A 133 -3.19 -8.10 -1.67
C HIS A 133 -2.72 -7.82 -0.25
N ILE A 134 -2.44 -8.88 0.50
CA ILE A 134 -1.92 -8.78 1.85
C ILE A 134 -0.47 -9.23 1.90
N GLU A 135 0.32 -8.52 2.69
CA GLU A 135 1.74 -8.76 2.87
C GLU A 135 2.20 -8.32 4.26
N GLN A 136 3.42 -8.65 4.64
CA GLN A 136 4.00 -8.20 5.90
C GLN A 136 4.81 -6.92 5.72
N ASP A 137 4.72 -6.00 6.69
CA ASP A 137 5.56 -4.79 6.70
C ASP A 137 7.00 -5.13 7.12
N ALA A 138 7.96 -4.33 6.67
CA ALA A 138 9.34 -4.37 7.14
C ALA A 138 9.50 -3.60 8.47
N GLY A 139 10.62 -3.81 9.15
CA GLY A 139 11.00 -3.02 10.30
C GLY A 139 11.35 -1.58 9.92
N LYS A 140 12.09 -0.92 10.80
CA LYS A 140 12.52 0.47 10.61
C LYS A 140 14.03 0.57 10.77
N SER A 141 14.69 1.18 9.79
CA SER A 141 16.09 1.56 9.86
C SER A 141 16.20 3.02 10.27
N ILE A 142 16.94 3.30 11.36
CA ILE A 142 17.10 4.63 11.95
C ILE A 142 18.53 5.08 11.71
N HIS A 143 18.73 6.17 10.96
CA HIS A 143 20.03 6.64 10.49
C HIS A 143 20.49 7.94 11.14
N ASP A 144 19.62 8.62 11.87
CA ASP A 144 19.81 9.98 12.40
C ASP A 144 20.33 10.02 13.84
N LEU A 145 20.37 8.90 14.55
CA LEU A 145 20.83 8.84 15.93
C LEU A 145 22.37 8.83 16.08
N ASP A 146 23.08 8.29 15.11
CA ASP A 146 24.54 8.20 15.11
C ASP A 146 25.04 8.23 13.66
N PRO A 147 26.00 9.10 13.29
CA PRO A 147 26.49 9.21 11.91
C PRO A 147 27.27 7.99 11.40
N LYS A 148 27.67 7.08 12.30
CA LYS A 148 28.45 5.88 11.96
C LYS A 148 27.69 4.58 12.14
N LYS A 149 26.42 4.64 12.60
CA LYS A 149 25.62 3.45 12.92
C LYS A 149 24.21 3.60 12.39
N THR A 150 23.64 2.48 11.99
CA THR A 150 22.20 2.35 11.72
C THR A 150 21.61 1.50 12.83
N PHE A 151 20.55 2.00 13.45
CA PHE A 151 19.78 1.24 14.44
C PHE A 151 18.60 0.59 13.78
N ILE A 152 18.28 -0.62 14.20
CA ILE A 152 17.16 -1.41 13.64
C ILE A 152 16.10 -1.58 14.71
N ASP A 153 14.88 -1.16 14.37
CA ASP A 153 13.68 -1.39 15.15
C ASP A 153 12.75 -2.32 14.38
N LEU A 154 12.51 -3.49 14.93
CA LEU A 154 11.68 -4.55 14.35
C LEU A 154 10.23 -4.54 14.88
N ASN A 155 9.81 -3.54 15.65
CA ASN A 155 8.43 -3.46 16.14
C ASN A 155 7.41 -3.49 15.00
N ARG A 156 7.72 -2.85 13.88
CA ARG A 156 6.86 -2.86 12.69
C ARG A 156 7.01 -4.12 11.83
N ALA A 157 8.15 -4.82 11.89
CA ALA A 157 8.40 -6.02 11.09
C ALA A 157 7.31 -7.07 11.34
N GLY A 158 6.67 -7.54 10.29
CA GLY A 158 5.60 -8.53 10.36
C GLY A 158 4.20 -7.98 10.65
N VAL A 159 4.02 -6.67 10.84
CA VAL A 159 2.69 -6.04 10.85
C VAL A 159 2.02 -6.31 9.50
N GLY A 160 0.73 -6.69 9.52
CA GLY A 160 0.00 -6.95 8.29
C GLY A 160 -0.25 -5.66 7.49
N LEU A 161 0.00 -5.72 6.19
CA LEU A 161 -0.31 -4.66 5.23
C LEU A 161 -1.34 -5.12 4.21
N MET A 162 -2.17 -4.19 3.78
CA MET A 162 -2.90 -4.27 2.52
C MET A 162 -2.21 -3.34 1.52
N GLU A 163 -1.77 -3.88 0.38
CA GLU A 163 -1.32 -3.08 -0.76
C GLU A 163 -2.46 -2.99 -1.77
N ILE A 164 -2.97 -1.77 -1.97
CA ILE A 164 -4.05 -1.45 -2.90
C ILE A 164 -3.43 -0.84 -4.15
N VAL A 165 -3.56 -1.51 -5.28
CA VAL A 165 -3.02 -1.06 -6.57
C VAL A 165 -4.17 -0.57 -7.44
N THR A 166 -4.10 0.68 -7.90
CA THR A 166 -5.10 1.25 -8.81
C THR A 166 -4.73 1.01 -10.26
N LYS A 167 -5.73 1.06 -11.14
CA LYS A 167 -5.49 1.24 -12.57
C LYS A 167 -4.93 2.64 -12.84
N PRO A 168 -4.23 2.87 -13.97
CA PRO A 168 -3.63 4.17 -14.30
C PRO A 168 -4.70 5.16 -14.84
N ASP A 169 -5.74 5.38 -14.04
CA ASP A 169 -6.92 6.13 -14.44
C ASP A 169 -6.83 7.63 -14.12
N PHE A 170 -5.87 8.02 -13.26
CA PHE A 170 -5.72 9.42 -12.88
C PHE A 170 -5.12 10.27 -14.02
N ARG A 171 -5.68 11.46 -14.21
CA ARG A 171 -5.27 12.43 -15.20
C ARG A 171 -4.86 13.77 -14.60
N SER A 172 -5.04 13.95 -13.28
CA SER A 172 -4.62 15.16 -12.58
C SER A 172 -4.25 14.87 -11.12
N PRO A 173 -3.48 15.77 -10.46
CA PRO A 173 -3.17 15.69 -9.04
C PRO A 173 -4.42 15.74 -8.15
N GLU A 174 -5.42 16.53 -8.56
CA GLU A 174 -6.68 16.70 -7.82
C GLU A 174 -7.45 15.37 -7.74
N GLU A 175 -7.49 14.62 -8.85
CA GLU A 175 -8.11 13.28 -8.88
C GLU A 175 -7.40 12.32 -7.92
N ALA A 176 -6.06 12.32 -7.91
CA ALA A 176 -5.27 11.48 -7.01
C ALA A 176 -5.51 11.85 -5.53
N GLY A 177 -5.53 13.15 -5.22
CA GLY A 177 -5.83 13.66 -3.88
C GLY A 177 -7.25 13.32 -3.42
N ALA A 178 -8.25 13.47 -4.29
CA ALA A 178 -9.64 13.10 -4.01
C ALA A 178 -9.77 11.60 -3.73
N PHE A 179 -9.08 10.77 -4.52
CA PHE A 179 -9.07 9.32 -4.32
C PHE A 179 -8.47 8.92 -2.96
N LEU A 180 -7.31 9.47 -2.60
CA LEU A 180 -6.67 9.17 -1.31
C LEU A 180 -7.54 9.57 -0.13
N LYS A 181 -8.18 10.75 -0.19
CA LYS A 181 -9.14 11.20 0.83
C LYS A 181 -10.34 10.25 0.94
N LYS A 182 -10.91 9.83 -0.19
CA LYS A 182 -12.04 8.89 -0.26
C LYS A 182 -11.65 7.52 0.29
N LEU A 183 -10.53 6.96 -0.18
CA LEU A 183 -10.01 5.67 0.28
C LEU A 183 -9.75 5.68 1.79
N ARG A 184 -9.06 6.71 2.31
CA ARG A 184 -8.82 6.86 3.74
C ARG A 184 -10.14 6.86 4.54
N SER A 185 -11.15 7.55 4.05
CA SER A 185 -12.46 7.60 4.69
C SER A 185 -13.14 6.23 4.71
N ILE A 186 -13.07 5.47 3.61
CA ILE A 186 -13.60 4.10 3.50
C ILE A 186 -12.90 3.20 4.52
N LEU A 187 -11.56 3.18 4.54
CA LEU A 187 -10.78 2.31 5.43
C LEU A 187 -11.06 2.60 6.90
N ARG A 188 -11.14 3.87 7.29
CA ARG A 188 -11.48 4.29 8.64
C ARG A 188 -12.92 3.93 9.02
N TYR A 189 -13.87 4.14 8.14
CA TYR A 189 -15.28 3.76 8.36
C TYR A 189 -15.43 2.25 8.55
N LEU A 190 -14.73 1.47 7.76
CA LEU A 190 -14.69 0.02 7.89
C LEU A 190 -13.91 -0.44 9.14
N GLY A 191 -13.03 0.39 9.71
CA GLY A 191 -12.15 0.00 10.81
C GLY A 191 -11.09 -1.03 10.37
N THR A 192 -10.61 -0.97 9.14
CA THR A 192 -9.60 -1.90 8.61
C THR A 192 -8.20 -1.31 8.58
N CYS A 193 -8.09 0.02 8.54
CA CYS A 193 -6.88 0.81 8.73
C CYS A 193 -7.24 2.13 9.42
N ASP A 194 -6.36 2.66 10.26
CA ASP A 194 -6.56 3.96 10.93
C ASP A 194 -6.34 5.16 10.00
N GLY A 195 -5.64 4.94 8.90
CA GLY A 195 -5.32 5.94 7.90
C GLY A 195 -4.39 7.05 8.41
N ASN A 196 -3.55 6.75 9.42
CA ASN A 196 -2.60 7.71 9.97
C ASN A 196 -1.32 7.72 9.12
N MET A 197 -1.17 8.79 8.31
CA MET A 197 0.02 8.94 7.45
C MET A 197 1.25 9.38 8.24
N ASP A 198 1.08 10.13 9.32
CA ASP A 198 2.19 10.63 10.15
C ASP A 198 2.89 9.48 10.90
N GLU A 199 2.15 8.47 11.31
CA GLU A 199 2.67 7.25 11.92
C GLU A 199 3.12 6.20 10.90
N GLY A 200 2.85 6.43 9.60
CA GLY A 200 3.17 5.52 8.52
C GLY A 200 2.22 4.33 8.38
N SER A 201 1.05 4.37 9.04
CA SER A 201 0.01 3.35 8.88
C SER A 201 -0.64 3.37 7.50
N MET A 202 -0.56 4.50 6.80
CA MET A 202 -0.95 4.63 5.40
C MET A 202 0.13 5.37 4.63
N ARG A 203 0.62 4.76 3.54
CA ARG A 203 1.67 5.29 2.66
C ARG A 203 1.20 5.20 1.22
N CYS A 204 1.67 6.11 0.37
CA CYS A 204 1.33 6.12 -1.04
C CYS A 204 2.57 6.27 -1.90
N ASP A 205 2.69 5.39 -2.89
CA ASP A 205 3.66 5.47 -3.96
C ASP A 205 2.93 5.83 -5.26
N VAL A 206 3.52 6.69 -6.07
CA VAL A 206 2.91 7.24 -7.28
C VAL A 206 3.65 6.75 -8.50
N ASN A 207 2.95 6.07 -9.39
CA ASN A 207 3.42 5.71 -10.72
C ASN A 207 2.90 6.74 -11.73
N VAL A 208 3.80 7.50 -12.34
CA VAL A 208 3.44 8.56 -13.29
C VAL A 208 4.15 8.39 -14.63
N SER A 209 3.45 8.64 -15.70
CA SER A 209 3.99 8.78 -17.05
C SER A 209 3.25 9.87 -17.80
N VAL A 210 3.73 10.20 -19.01
CA VAL A 210 3.07 11.12 -19.93
C VAL A 210 2.92 10.48 -21.30
N ARG A 211 1.83 10.79 -22.00
CA ARG A 211 1.59 10.34 -23.37
C ARG A 211 1.05 11.49 -24.23
N PRO A 212 1.17 11.42 -25.56
CA PRO A 212 0.49 12.38 -26.44
C PRO A 212 -1.01 12.40 -26.14
N TYR A 213 -1.57 13.59 -26.04
CA TYR A 213 -3.01 13.76 -25.77
C TYR A 213 -3.86 13.04 -26.81
N GLY A 214 -4.78 12.21 -26.34
CA GLY A 214 -5.65 11.40 -27.19
C GLY A 214 -5.04 10.07 -27.65
N SER A 215 -3.83 9.70 -27.20
CA SER A 215 -3.23 8.39 -27.48
C SER A 215 -3.65 7.40 -26.40
N ASP A 216 -3.84 6.12 -26.76
CA ASP A 216 -4.09 5.03 -25.81
C ASP A 216 -2.82 4.28 -25.39
N GLU A 217 -1.68 4.57 -26.02
CA GLU A 217 -0.41 3.90 -25.74
C GLU A 217 0.16 4.32 -24.39
N LEU A 218 0.34 3.38 -23.47
CA LEU A 218 1.05 3.60 -22.21
C LEU A 218 2.55 3.64 -22.46
N ARG A 219 3.22 4.65 -21.90
CA ARG A 219 4.66 4.87 -22.09
C ARG A 219 5.45 4.56 -20.81
N CYS A 220 6.75 4.77 -20.86
CA CYS A 220 7.64 4.57 -19.74
C CYS A 220 7.18 5.35 -18.51
N ARG A 221 7.07 4.66 -17.38
CA ARG A 221 6.63 5.23 -16.09
C ARG A 221 7.81 5.53 -15.18
N CYS A 222 7.65 6.54 -14.33
CA CYS A 222 8.50 6.82 -13.18
C CYS A 222 7.72 6.50 -11.91
N GLU A 223 8.39 5.95 -10.92
CA GLU A 223 7.84 5.70 -9.59
C GLU A 223 8.37 6.76 -8.62
N MET A 224 7.47 7.39 -7.86
CA MET A 224 7.80 8.29 -6.76
C MET A 224 7.30 7.66 -5.46
N LYS A 225 8.24 7.43 -4.52
CA LYS A 225 7.96 6.73 -3.25
C LYS A 225 7.73 7.69 -2.10
N ASN A 226 6.92 7.24 -1.12
CA ASN A 226 6.65 7.95 0.12
C ASN A 226 6.17 9.39 -0.10
N VAL A 227 5.17 9.56 -0.96
CA VAL A 227 4.57 10.88 -1.19
C VAL A 227 3.72 11.24 0.03
N HIS A 228 4.09 12.32 0.71
CA HIS A 228 3.34 12.95 1.78
C HIS A 228 2.81 14.28 1.29
N SER A 229 1.55 14.55 1.49
CA SER A 229 0.92 15.85 1.18
C SER A 229 0.24 16.43 2.40
#